data_3905fa57522f2cb0fe799467c804c41c
#
_entry.id   3905fa57522f2cb0fe799467c804c41c
#
_cell.length_a   1.000
_cell.length_b   1.000
_cell.length_c   1.000
_cell.angle_alpha   90.00
_cell.angle_beta   90.00
_cell.angle_gamma   90.00
#
_symmetry.space_group_name_H-M   'P 1'
#
loop_
_entity.id
_entity.type
_entity.pdbx_description
1 polymer ?
#
loop_
_entity_poly.entity_id
_entity_poly.type
_entity_poly.pdbx_seq_one_letter_code
_entity_poly.pdbx_strand_id
1 'polypeptide(L)'
;MSTPEQPTPLAVPEPAPPPSPSYPATFEISYPSELNRWLPLVKWLLIIPHLFVLIFVCIGAFFVGVYGFFAVLFTGRWPRGAFDYLVGTFRWSYRVVAYFHLMVDAYPPFSMADDPDYPVRFDIEYPEGVARWRPLVQWLLAIPYLFVAAVLYWLTGVLTFIAFFTILFTKQIPRGLYELMLPGLRWNARGNAYAYFMTERYPPFVWG
;
A
#
# COMPACT_ATOMS: atom_id res chain seq x y z
N MET A 1 18.45 -8.67 -67.99
CA MET A 1 18.35 -9.71 -67.00
C MET A 1 18.30 -8.98 -65.62
N SER A 2 17.13 -8.78 -65.12
CA SER A 2 16.94 -8.07 -63.82
C SER A 2 17.04 -9.11 -62.68
N THR A 3 17.97 -8.92 -61.78
CA THR A 3 18.16 -9.78 -60.60
C THR A 3 16.95 -9.61 -59.65
N PRO A 4 16.30 -10.68 -59.16
CA PRO A 4 15.20 -10.56 -58.23
C PRO A 4 15.71 -10.05 -56.88
N GLU A 5 15.11 -8.95 -56.42
CA GLU A 5 15.32 -8.34 -55.10
C GLU A 5 14.87 -9.32 -54.02
N GLN A 6 15.80 -9.77 -53.18
CA GLN A 6 15.45 -10.63 -52.03
C GLN A 6 14.66 -9.82 -50.99
N PRO A 7 13.52 -10.32 -50.49
CA PRO A 7 12.76 -9.64 -49.45
C PRO A 7 13.59 -9.54 -48.19
N THR A 8 13.71 -8.32 -47.65
CA THR A 8 14.35 -8.03 -46.36
C THR A 8 13.70 -8.87 -45.26
N PRO A 9 14.46 -9.63 -44.46
CA PRO A 9 13.90 -10.38 -43.35
C PRO A 9 13.17 -9.42 -42.39
N LEU A 10 11.90 -9.70 -42.08
CA LEU A 10 11.13 -8.98 -41.06
C LEU A 10 11.91 -9.09 -39.75
N ALA A 11 12.33 -7.96 -39.21
CA ALA A 11 12.95 -7.90 -37.89
C ALA A 11 12.00 -8.53 -36.85
N VAL A 12 12.44 -9.64 -36.26
CA VAL A 12 11.74 -10.25 -35.14
C VAL A 12 11.74 -9.21 -34.00
N PRO A 13 10.57 -8.79 -33.45
CA PRO A 13 10.54 -7.87 -32.36
C PRO A 13 11.39 -8.41 -31.20
N GLU A 14 12.31 -7.60 -30.72
CA GLU A 14 13.11 -7.93 -29.55
C GLU A 14 12.16 -8.25 -28.37
N PRO A 15 12.33 -9.40 -27.68
CA PRO A 15 11.46 -9.73 -26.54
C PRO A 15 11.51 -8.59 -25.54
N ALA A 16 10.33 -8.11 -25.10
CA ALA A 16 10.23 -7.07 -24.10
C ALA A 16 11.08 -7.44 -22.88
N PRO A 17 11.86 -6.50 -22.32
CA PRO A 17 12.66 -6.77 -21.13
C PRO A 17 11.76 -7.35 -20.03
N PRO A 18 12.25 -8.36 -19.28
CA PRO A 18 11.46 -8.93 -18.19
C PRO A 18 11.01 -7.81 -17.26
N PRO A 19 9.75 -7.85 -16.78
CA PRO A 19 9.25 -6.84 -15.87
C PRO A 19 10.22 -6.72 -14.70
N SER A 20 10.65 -5.50 -14.40
CA SER A 20 11.51 -5.25 -13.23
C SER A 20 10.85 -5.87 -12.00
N PRO A 21 11.59 -6.62 -11.15
CA PRO A 21 11.00 -7.29 -10.01
C PRO A 21 10.21 -6.28 -9.20
N SER A 22 8.90 -6.49 -9.10
CA SER A 22 8.00 -5.62 -8.35
C SER A 22 8.46 -5.52 -6.89
N TYR A 23 8.21 -4.38 -6.23
CA TYR A 23 8.51 -4.24 -4.82
C TYR A 23 7.66 -5.24 -4.01
N PRO A 24 8.24 -5.94 -3.00
CA PRO A 24 7.54 -7.01 -2.27
C PRO A 24 6.25 -6.59 -1.57
N ALA A 25 6.11 -5.32 -1.20
CA ALA A 25 4.85 -4.79 -0.67
C ALA A 25 4.03 -4.14 -1.77
N THR A 26 2.85 -4.68 -2.02
CA THR A 26 1.88 -4.19 -3.00
C THR A 26 0.76 -3.44 -2.32
N PHE A 27 0.36 -2.32 -2.87
CA PHE A 27 -0.80 -1.56 -2.43
C PHE A 27 -1.56 -1.02 -3.64
N GLU A 28 -2.80 -1.43 -3.77
CA GLU A 28 -3.65 -1.09 -4.91
C GLU A 28 -5.03 -0.64 -4.44
N ILE A 29 -5.56 0.37 -5.08
CA ILE A 29 -6.95 0.81 -4.91
C ILE A 29 -7.58 0.93 -6.29
N SER A 30 -8.75 0.29 -6.47
CA SER A 30 -9.53 0.42 -7.70
C SER A 30 -10.15 1.81 -7.78
N TYR A 31 -9.96 2.50 -8.90
CA TYR A 31 -10.58 3.81 -9.11
C TYR A 31 -12.10 3.66 -9.19
N PRO A 32 -12.89 4.37 -8.35
CA PRO A 32 -14.34 4.26 -8.34
C PRO A 32 -14.95 4.97 -9.55
N SER A 33 -15.90 4.32 -10.22
CA SER A 33 -16.64 4.92 -11.34
C SER A 33 -17.61 6.02 -10.89
N GLU A 34 -18.30 5.79 -9.77
CA GLU A 34 -19.21 6.73 -9.13
C GLU A 34 -19.10 6.61 -7.61
N LEU A 35 -19.33 7.74 -6.92
CA LEU A 35 -19.34 7.83 -5.46
C LEU A 35 -20.66 8.44 -4.99
N ASN A 36 -21.10 8.05 -3.79
CA ASN A 36 -22.29 8.60 -3.18
C ASN A 36 -21.98 10.00 -2.59
N ARG A 37 -22.71 11.01 -3.05
CA ARG A 37 -22.50 12.41 -2.61
C ARG A 37 -22.72 12.66 -1.12
N TRP A 38 -23.52 11.84 -0.46
CA TRP A 38 -23.88 12.03 0.95
C TRP A 38 -22.93 11.27 1.90
N LEU A 39 -22.27 10.23 1.40
CA LEU A 39 -21.35 9.44 2.21
C LEU A 39 -20.21 10.26 2.81
N PRO A 40 -19.57 11.21 2.11
CA PRO A 40 -18.50 12.03 2.70
C PRO A 40 -18.90 12.73 3.99
N LEU A 41 -20.18 13.09 4.15
CA LEU A 41 -20.69 13.76 5.35
C LEU A 41 -20.70 12.84 6.58
N VAL A 42 -20.82 11.54 6.40
CA VAL A 42 -21.01 10.55 7.48
C VAL A 42 -19.84 9.55 7.62
N LYS A 43 -18.95 9.45 6.65
CA LYS A 43 -17.82 8.49 6.67
C LYS A 43 -16.97 8.64 7.93
N TRP A 44 -16.70 9.87 8.37
CA TRP A 44 -15.94 10.13 9.59
C TRP A 44 -16.60 9.53 10.84
N LEU A 45 -17.94 9.47 10.89
CA LEU A 45 -18.68 8.83 11.97
C LEU A 45 -18.65 7.30 11.81
N LEU A 46 -18.80 6.81 10.59
CA LEU A 46 -18.83 5.38 10.29
C LEU A 46 -17.49 4.67 10.56
N ILE A 47 -16.37 5.38 10.56
CA ILE A 47 -15.07 4.78 10.91
C ILE A 47 -14.84 4.64 12.42
N ILE A 48 -15.61 5.32 13.28
CA ILE A 48 -15.41 5.28 14.75
C ILE A 48 -15.35 3.85 15.29
N PRO A 49 -16.30 2.94 14.95
CA PRO A 49 -16.21 1.56 15.44
C PRO A 49 -14.96 0.82 14.95
N HIS A 50 -14.46 1.11 13.72
CA HIS A 50 -13.19 0.57 13.25
C HIS A 50 -12.02 1.10 14.06
N LEU A 51 -11.97 2.41 14.34
CA LEU A 51 -10.90 3.01 15.13
C LEU A 51 -10.84 2.39 16.51
N PHE A 52 -12.00 2.18 17.14
CA PHE A 52 -12.06 1.54 18.45
C PHE A 52 -11.45 0.13 18.45
N VAL A 53 -11.82 -0.71 17.50
CA VAL A 53 -11.26 -2.07 17.40
C VAL A 53 -9.80 -2.05 16.94
N LEU A 54 -9.46 -1.20 15.96
CA LEU A 54 -8.09 -1.09 15.45
C LEU A 54 -7.09 -0.64 16.53
N ILE A 55 -7.49 0.14 17.53
CA ILE A 55 -6.60 0.49 18.66
C ILE A 55 -6.07 -0.80 19.32
N PHE A 56 -6.95 -1.76 19.63
CA PHE A 56 -6.53 -3.02 20.25
C PHE A 56 -5.71 -3.89 19.31
N VAL A 57 -6.10 -3.95 18.06
CA VAL A 57 -5.37 -4.68 17.00
C VAL A 57 -3.97 -4.10 16.80
N CYS A 58 -3.83 -2.77 16.77
CA CYS A 58 -2.54 -2.09 16.63
C CYS A 58 -1.67 -2.24 17.89
N ILE A 59 -2.26 -2.27 19.09
CA ILE A 59 -1.53 -2.61 20.31
C ILE A 59 -0.99 -4.04 20.21
N GLY A 60 -1.80 -5.00 19.76
CA GLY A 60 -1.35 -6.36 19.46
C GLY A 60 -0.23 -6.39 18.41
N ALA A 61 -0.37 -5.62 17.33
CA ALA A 61 0.64 -5.50 16.27
C ALA A 61 1.97 -4.92 16.78
N PHE A 62 1.93 -3.99 17.74
CA PHE A 62 3.14 -3.49 18.38
C PHE A 62 3.90 -4.63 19.11
N PHE A 63 3.22 -5.42 19.93
CA PHE A 63 3.84 -6.54 20.63
C PHE A 63 4.33 -7.63 19.68
N VAL A 64 3.56 -7.92 18.63
CA VAL A 64 3.96 -8.86 17.56
C VAL A 64 5.17 -8.32 16.80
N GLY A 65 5.25 -7.03 16.54
CA GLY A 65 6.42 -6.38 15.96
C GLY A 65 7.68 -6.50 16.83
N VAL A 66 7.54 -6.28 18.15
CA VAL A 66 8.62 -6.48 19.12
C VAL A 66 9.06 -7.94 19.15
N TYR A 67 8.13 -8.90 19.17
CA TYR A 67 8.44 -10.30 19.06
C TYR A 67 9.18 -10.65 17.76
N GLY A 68 8.71 -10.14 16.63
CA GLY A 68 9.34 -10.29 15.33
C GLY A 68 10.75 -9.70 15.29
N PHE A 69 10.96 -8.54 15.93
CA PHE A 69 12.29 -7.93 16.06
C PHE A 69 13.29 -8.91 16.69
N PHE A 70 12.97 -9.49 17.84
CA PHE A 70 13.84 -10.46 18.49
C PHE A 70 13.95 -11.78 17.72
N ALA A 71 12.83 -12.25 17.15
CA ALA A 71 12.84 -13.46 16.34
C ALA A 71 13.80 -13.33 15.14
N VAL A 72 13.72 -12.24 14.38
CA VAL A 72 14.62 -11.99 13.24
C VAL A 72 16.05 -11.77 13.70
N LEU A 73 16.28 -11.03 14.79
CA LEU A 73 17.62 -10.77 15.35
C LEU A 73 18.35 -12.06 15.69
N PHE A 74 17.66 -13.04 16.29
CA PHE A 74 18.29 -14.28 16.75
C PHE A 74 18.25 -15.37 15.68
N THR A 75 17.17 -15.48 14.89
CA THR A 75 16.99 -16.59 13.96
C THR A 75 17.21 -16.22 12.49
N GLY A 76 17.12 -14.92 12.14
CA GLY A 76 17.13 -14.46 10.75
C GLY A 76 15.84 -14.78 9.99
N ARG A 77 14.74 -15.11 10.69
CA ARG A 77 13.47 -15.47 10.06
C ARG A 77 12.28 -14.86 10.80
N TRP A 78 11.28 -14.46 10.05
CA TRP A 78 9.99 -14.07 10.59
C TRP A 78 9.21 -15.33 11.03
N PRO A 79 8.63 -15.37 12.23
CA PRO A 79 7.61 -16.38 12.55
C PRO A 79 6.37 -16.15 11.69
N ARG A 80 5.94 -17.17 10.95
CA ARG A 80 4.87 -17.03 9.95
C ARG A 80 3.61 -16.41 10.50
N GLY A 81 3.09 -16.88 11.63
CA GLY A 81 1.88 -16.33 12.23
C GLY A 81 2.01 -14.88 12.68
N ALA A 82 3.20 -14.45 13.15
CA ALA A 82 3.48 -13.05 13.49
C ALA A 82 3.49 -12.16 12.25
N PHE A 83 4.09 -12.62 11.16
CA PHE A 83 4.11 -11.93 9.89
C PHE A 83 2.69 -11.77 9.32
N ASP A 84 1.93 -12.85 9.26
CA ASP A 84 0.55 -12.86 8.74
C ASP A 84 -0.37 -11.94 9.56
N TYR A 85 -0.18 -11.88 10.89
CA TYR A 85 -0.90 -10.96 11.76
C TYR A 85 -0.61 -9.49 11.42
N LEU A 86 0.66 -9.12 11.20
CA LEU A 86 1.03 -7.76 10.80
C LEU A 86 0.49 -7.39 9.42
N VAL A 87 0.60 -8.30 8.44
CA VAL A 87 0.03 -8.10 7.10
C VAL A 87 -1.47 -7.87 7.19
N GLY A 88 -2.19 -8.69 7.95
CA GLY A 88 -3.62 -8.55 8.18
C GLY A 88 -3.98 -7.23 8.86
N THR A 89 -3.20 -6.78 9.85
CA THR A 89 -3.39 -5.50 10.52
C THR A 89 -3.22 -4.33 9.55
N PHE A 90 -2.17 -4.34 8.73
CA PHE A 90 -1.97 -3.32 7.69
C PHE A 90 -3.08 -3.34 6.65
N ARG A 91 -3.50 -4.52 6.20
CA ARG A 91 -4.59 -4.69 5.23
C ARG A 91 -5.88 -4.04 5.72
N TRP A 92 -6.30 -4.35 6.94
CA TRP A 92 -7.49 -3.73 7.53
C TRP A 92 -7.31 -2.21 7.72
N SER A 93 -6.18 -1.79 8.26
CA SER A 93 -5.88 -0.36 8.47
C SER A 93 -5.94 0.44 7.17
N TYR A 94 -5.36 -0.06 6.08
CA TYR A 94 -5.39 0.63 4.78
C TYR A 94 -6.78 0.66 4.14
N ARG A 95 -7.62 -0.35 4.37
CA ARG A 95 -9.03 -0.31 3.96
C ARG A 95 -9.77 0.83 4.66
N VAL A 96 -9.59 0.97 5.98
CA VAL A 96 -10.20 2.05 6.77
C VAL A 96 -9.64 3.42 6.36
N VAL A 97 -8.34 3.53 6.15
CA VAL A 97 -7.68 4.76 5.71
C VAL A 97 -8.17 5.19 4.32
N ALA A 98 -8.27 4.28 3.35
CA ALA A 98 -8.77 4.59 2.01
C ALA A 98 -10.25 5.04 2.03
N TYR A 99 -11.07 4.42 2.88
CA TYR A 99 -12.45 4.82 3.12
C TYR A 99 -12.55 6.22 3.74
N PHE A 100 -11.69 6.51 4.73
CA PHE A 100 -11.60 7.83 5.35
C PHE A 100 -11.19 8.93 4.36
N HIS A 101 -10.21 8.64 3.49
CA HIS A 101 -9.76 9.55 2.44
C HIS A 101 -10.71 9.63 1.25
N LEU A 102 -11.93 9.11 1.37
CA LEU A 102 -13.00 9.18 0.36
C LEU A 102 -12.68 8.45 -0.95
N MET A 103 -11.62 7.65 -1.00
CA MET A 103 -11.18 6.97 -2.22
C MET A 103 -12.05 5.77 -2.61
N VAL A 104 -12.82 5.23 -1.68
CA VAL A 104 -13.75 4.10 -1.89
C VAL A 104 -15.01 4.31 -1.07
N ASP A 105 -16.17 3.86 -1.57
CA ASP A 105 -17.46 3.93 -0.86
C ASP A 105 -17.84 2.63 -0.14
N ALA A 106 -17.23 1.51 -0.55
CA ALA A 106 -17.44 0.23 0.11
C ALA A 106 -17.00 0.32 1.58
N TYR A 107 -17.93 -0.02 2.49
CA TYR A 107 -17.62 -0.02 3.93
C TYR A 107 -16.57 -1.08 4.26
N PRO A 108 -15.49 -0.74 5.00
CA PRO A 108 -14.43 -1.70 5.30
C PRO A 108 -14.97 -2.90 6.10
N PRO A 109 -14.59 -4.14 5.74
CA PRO A 109 -14.92 -5.29 6.58
C PRO A 109 -14.08 -5.27 7.88
N PHE A 110 -14.68 -5.75 8.99
CA PHE A 110 -13.96 -6.00 10.24
C PHE A 110 -13.13 -7.29 10.14
N SER A 111 -12.16 -7.31 9.22
CA SER A 111 -11.41 -8.51 8.89
C SER A 111 -9.98 -8.19 8.49
N MET A 112 -9.05 -9.02 8.97
CA MET A 112 -7.64 -9.03 8.55
C MET A 112 -7.41 -9.92 7.32
N ALA A 113 -8.38 -10.74 6.93
CA ALA A 113 -8.27 -11.65 5.81
C ALA A 113 -8.14 -10.91 4.48
N ASP A 114 -7.54 -11.56 3.49
CA ASP A 114 -7.59 -11.05 2.13
C ASP A 114 -9.02 -11.16 1.60
N ASP A 115 -9.44 -10.12 0.88
CA ASP A 115 -10.75 -10.02 0.26
C ASP A 115 -10.52 -9.51 -1.17
N PRO A 116 -10.51 -10.42 -2.15
CA PRO A 116 -10.26 -10.08 -3.54
C PRO A 116 -11.33 -9.18 -4.16
N ASP A 117 -12.55 -9.18 -3.60
CA ASP A 117 -13.67 -8.38 -4.08
C ASP A 117 -13.66 -6.95 -3.52
N TYR A 118 -12.90 -6.70 -2.45
CA TYR A 118 -12.80 -5.37 -1.87
C TYR A 118 -11.85 -4.47 -2.69
N PRO A 119 -12.22 -3.20 -2.98
CA PRO A 119 -11.48 -2.33 -3.89
C PRO A 119 -10.09 -1.90 -3.39
N VAL A 120 -9.74 -2.16 -2.12
CA VAL A 120 -8.43 -1.85 -1.56
C VAL A 120 -7.70 -3.14 -1.21
N ARG A 121 -6.54 -3.33 -1.82
CA ARG A 121 -5.70 -4.52 -1.62
C ARG A 121 -4.34 -4.11 -1.08
N PHE A 122 -3.88 -4.85 -0.10
CA PHE A 122 -2.54 -4.74 0.46
C PHE A 122 -2.01 -6.13 0.74
N ASP A 123 -0.79 -6.40 0.27
CA ASP A 123 -0.09 -7.63 0.57
C ASP A 123 1.42 -7.43 0.61
N ILE A 124 2.12 -8.32 1.31
CA ILE A 124 3.57 -8.35 1.40
C ILE A 124 4.05 -9.77 1.16
N GLU A 125 4.97 -9.93 0.21
CA GLU A 125 5.62 -11.21 -0.02
C GLU A 125 6.40 -11.64 1.22
N TYR A 126 6.16 -12.88 1.67
CA TYR A 126 6.84 -13.43 2.85
C TYR A 126 8.34 -13.65 2.54
N PRO A 127 9.26 -13.04 3.31
CA PRO A 127 10.69 -13.19 3.07
C PRO A 127 11.18 -14.59 3.47
N GLU A 128 11.95 -15.24 2.62
CA GLU A 128 12.58 -16.53 2.94
C GLU A 128 13.57 -16.41 4.10
N GLY A 129 14.18 -15.25 4.28
CA GLY A 129 15.08 -14.90 5.36
C GLY A 129 15.35 -13.40 5.41
N VAL A 130 15.75 -12.92 6.57
CA VAL A 130 16.13 -11.52 6.81
C VAL A 130 17.47 -11.51 7.54
N ALA A 131 18.41 -10.69 7.09
CA ALA A 131 19.71 -10.58 7.76
C ALA A 131 19.52 -10.13 9.22
N ARG A 132 20.13 -10.85 10.17
CA ARG A 132 19.92 -10.67 11.62
C ARG A 132 20.22 -9.26 12.13
N TRP A 133 21.12 -8.53 11.49
CA TRP A 133 21.46 -7.16 11.88
C TRP A 133 20.42 -6.12 11.41
N ARG A 134 19.57 -6.47 10.45
CA ARG A 134 18.56 -5.57 9.87
C ARG A 134 17.63 -4.92 10.90
N PRO A 135 17.06 -5.64 11.86
CA PRO A 135 16.18 -5.04 12.86
C PRO A 135 16.86 -3.89 13.64
N LEU A 136 18.18 -3.93 13.81
CA LEU A 136 18.93 -2.89 14.54
C LEU A 136 19.08 -1.59 13.77
N VAL A 137 19.14 -1.65 12.42
CA VAL A 137 19.52 -0.50 11.59
C VAL A 137 18.43 -0.07 10.62
N GLN A 138 17.56 -1.00 10.22
CA GLN A 138 16.60 -0.77 9.15
C GLN A 138 15.58 0.33 9.47
N TRP A 139 15.15 0.45 10.73
CA TRP A 139 14.27 1.54 11.17
C TRP A 139 14.95 2.92 10.99
N LEU A 140 16.25 3.01 11.23
CA LEU A 140 17.02 4.24 11.02
C LEU A 140 17.11 4.58 9.52
N LEU A 141 17.37 3.57 8.68
CA LEU A 141 17.39 3.73 7.23
C LEU A 141 16.00 4.07 6.67
N ALA A 142 14.91 3.69 7.36
CA ALA A 142 13.57 4.04 6.96
C ALA A 142 13.22 5.53 7.16
N ILE A 143 13.89 6.23 8.08
CA ILE A 143 13.57 7.62 8.45
C ILE A 143 13.44 8.56 7.24
N PRO A 144 14.43 8.67 6.32
CA PRO A 144 14.31 9.60 5.19
C PRO A 144 13.15 9.26 4.26
N TYR A 145 12.89 7.98 4.04
CA TYR A 145 11.75 7.54 3.24
C TYR A 145 10.42 7.82 3.94
N LEU A 146 10.31 7.49 5.23
CA LEU A 146 9.10 7.74 6.02
C LEU A 146 8.80 9.23 6.17
N PHE A 147 9.82 10.08 6.21
CA PHE A 147 9.62 11.53 6.20
C PHE A 147 8.93 11.98 4.91
N VAL A 148 9.42 11.56 3.75
CA VAL A 148 8.78 11.89 2.46
C VAL A 148 7.38 11.26 2.38
N ALA A 149 7.22 10.00 2.79
CA ALA A 149 5.93 9.34 2.84
C ALA A 149 4.93 10.08 3.74
N ALA A 150 5.38 10.61 4.88
CA ALA A 150 4.54 11.41 5.78
C ALA A 150 4.10 12.73 5.15
N VAL A 151 4.98 13.42 4.42
CA VAL A 151 4.64 14.65 3.67
C VAL A 151 3.60 14.35 2.59
N LEU A 152 3.78 13.26 1.82
CA LEU A 152 2.81 12.83 0.80
C LEU A 152 1.48 12.42 1.44
N TYR A 153 1.51 11.73 2.57
CA TYR A 153 0.30 11.36 3.31
C TYR A 153 -0.45 12.59 3.84
N TRP A 154 0.27 13.58 4.36
CA TRP A 154 -0.31 14.85 4.76
C TRP A 154 -0.94 15.59 3.57
N LEU A 155 -0.26 15.59 2.42
CA LEU A 155 -0.80 16.15 1.18
C LEU A 155 -2.09 15.42 0.77
N THR A 156 -2.13 14.08 0.87
CA THR A 156 -3.36 13.31 0.64
C THR A 156 -4.50 13.78 1.53
N GLY A 157 -4.24 14.11 2.81
CA GLY A 157 -5.22 14.70 3.70
C GLY A 157 -5.78 16.03 3.20
N VAL A 158 -4.92 16.93 2.71
CA VAL A 158 -5.33 18.20 2.10
C VAL A 158 -6.17 17.96 0.84
N LEU A 159 -5.72 17.04 -0.03
CA LEU A 159 -6.44 16.70 -1.26
C LEU A 159 -7.78 16.00 -0.96
N THR A 160 -7.91 15.29 0.16
CA THR A 160 -9.18 14.72 0.62
C THR A 160 -10.22 15.81 0.89
N PHE A 161 -9.80 16.96 1.40
CA PHE A 161 -10.70 18.09 1.60
C PHE A 161 -11.23 18.61 0.24
N ILE A 162 -10.38 18.67 -0.77
CA ILE A 162 -10.81 19.03 -2.14
C ILE A 162 -11.75 17.95 -2.71
N ALA A 163 -11.38 16.66 -2.53
CA ALA A 163 -12.19 15.53 -2.98
C ALA A 163 -13.59 15.54 -2.35
N PHE A 164 -13.72 15.96 -1.09
CA PHE A 164 -15.01 16.11 -0.42
C PHE A 164 -15.97 17.00 -1.24
N PHE A 165 -15.52 18.18 -1.67
CA PHE A 165 -16.37 19.07 -2.47
C PHE A 165 -16.61 18.52 -3.87
N THR A 166 -15.61 17.92 -4.51
CA THR A 166 -15.82 17.38 -5.86
C THR A 166 -16.85 16.26 -5.83
N ILE A 167 -16.83 15.37 -4.83
CA ILE A 167 -17.82 14.29 -4.68
C ILE A 167 -19.22 14.88 -4.39
N LEU A 168 -19.31 15.86 -3.51
CA LEU A 168 -20.58 16.48 -3.14
C LEU A 168 -21.32 17.08 -4.36
N PHE A 169 -20.58 17.70 -5.28
CA PHE A 169 -21.16 18.34 -6.45
C PHE A 169 -21.23 17.43 -7.69
N THR A 170 -20.21 16.60 -7.93
CA THR A 170 -20.07 15.83 -9.18
C THR A 170 -20.25 14.31 -9.01
N LYS A 171 -20.32 13.78 -7.76
CA LYS A 171 -20.31 12.36 -7.42
C LYS A 171 -19.04 11.61 -7.88
N GLN A 172 -17.96 12.32 -8.14
CA GLN A 172 -16.71 11.75 -8.65
C GLN A 172 -15.51 12.45 -8.05
N ILE A 173 -14.39 11.74 -7.95
CA ILE A 173 -13.08 12.35 -7.76
C ILE A 173 -12.45 12.48 -9.15
N PRO A 174 -12.06 13.68 -9.61
CA PRO A 174 -11.34 13.82 -10.86
C PRO A 174 -10.10 12.91 -10.88
N ARG A 175 -9.85 12.20 -12.00
CA ARG A 175 -8.79 11.21 -12.09
C ARG A 175 -7.42 11.79 -11.69
N GLY A 176 -7.08 12.98 -12.12
CA GLY A 176 -5.82 13.64 -11.73
C GLY A 176 -5.72 13.89 -10.23
N LEU A 177 -6.82 14.27 -9.55
CA LEU A 177 -6.85 14.42 -8.09
C LEU A 177 -6.63 13.07 -7.40
N TYR A 178 -7.29 12.01 -7.87
CA TYR A 178 -7.14 10.66 -7.35
C TYR A 178 -5.69 10.15 -7.48
N GLU A 179 -5.08 10.36 -8.66
CA GLU A 179 -3.69 9.98 -8.94
C GLU A 179 -2.67 10.74 -8.08
N LEU A 180 -3.00 11.97 -7.65
CA LEU A 180 -2.19 12.74 -6.70
C LEU A 180 -2.36 12.26 -5.25
N MET A 181 -3.51 11.69 -4.89
CA MET A 181 -3.77 11.18 -3.53
C MET A 181 -3.15 9.80 -3.30
N LEU A 182 -3.13 8.96 -4.32
CA LEU A 182 -2.70 7.56 -4.22
C LEU A 182 -1.25 7.36 -3.73
N PRO A 183 -0.26 8.16 -4.16
CA PRO A 183 1.13 8.04 -3.68
C PRO A 183 1.27 8.17 -2.16
N GLY A 184 0.48 9.02 -1.50
CA GLY A 184 0.55 9.18 -0.03
C GLY A 184 0.27 7.88 0.72
N LEU A 185 -0.72 7.11 0.27
CA LEU A 185 -1.03 5.80 0.87
C LEU A 185 -0.01 4.73 0.44
N ARG A 186 0.36 4.70 -0.84
CA ARG A 186 1.29 3.72 -1.40
C ARG A 186 2.68 3.82 -0.79
N TRP A 187 3.21 5.03 -0.66
CA TRP A 187 4.51 5.26 -0.03
C TRP A 187 4.48 4.93 1.47
N ASN A 188 3.38 5.27 2.15
CA ASN A 188 3.20 4.89 3.55
C ASN A 188 3.19 3.37 3.73
N ALA A 189 2.50 2.64 2.85
CA ALA A 189 2.45 1.19 2.84
C ALA A 189 3.85 0.55 2.65
N ARG A 190 4.59 1.01 1.63
CA ARG A 190 5.96 0.53 1.35
C ARG A 190 6.93 0.88 2.49
N GLY A 191 6.82 2.10 3.03
CA GLY A 191 7.66 2.56 4.14
C GLY A 191 7.44 1.76 5.42
N ASN A 192 6.20 1.47 5.76
CA ASN A 192 5.86 0.65 6.93
C ASN A 192 6.36 -0.80 6.75
N ALA A 193 6.14 -1.42 5.59
CA ALA A 193 6.66 -2.76 5.30
C ALA A 193 8.19 -2.84 5.50
N TYR A 194 8.92 -1.80 5.06
CA TYR A 194 10.34 -1.70 5.26
C TYR A 194 10.71 -1.44 6.74
N ALA A 195 10.07 -0.48 7.40
CA ALA A 195 10.37 -0.10 8.78
C ALA A 195 10.16 -1.26 9.77
N TYR A 196 9.18 -2.12 9.49
CA TYR A 196 8.92 -3.35 10.25
C TYR A 196 9.78 -4.54 9.78
N PHE A 197 10.87 -4.29 9.01
CA PHE A 197 11.79 -5.31 8.48
C PHE A 197 11.10 -6.54 7.86
N MET A 198 9.88 -6.34 7.32
CA MET A 198 9.13 -7.36 6.59
C MET A 198 9.73 -7.60 5.19
N THR A 199 10.57 -6.70 4.71
CA THR A 199 11.37 -6.84 3.48
C THR A 199 12.74 -6.21 3.69
N GLU A 200 13.77 -6.77 3.05
CA GLU A 200 15.13 -6.19 3.04
C GLU A 200 15.31 -5.12 1.96
N ARG A 201 14.41 -5.11 0.99
CA ARG A 201 14.51 -4.24 -0.16
C ARG A 201 14.11 -2.81 0.22
N TYR A 202 15.00 -1.85 -0.03
CA TYR A 202 14.70 -0.44 0.21
C TYR A 202 13.55 0.02 -0.70
N PRO A 203 12.53 0.72 -0.18
CA PRO A 203 11.42 1.15 -1.00
C PRO A 203 11.86 2.18 -2.06
N PRO A 204 11.39 2.01 -3.32
CA PRO A 204 11.78 2.88 -4.40
C PRO A 204 11.10 4.25 -4.29
N PHE A 205 11.83 5.32 -4.66
CA PHE A 205 11.32 6.67 -4.79
C PHE A 205 10.62 6.88 -6.14
N VAL A 206 9.60 6.08 -6.42
CA VAL A 206 8.83 6.16 -7.66
C VAL A 206 7.39 6.56 -7.39
N TRP A 207 6.84 7.39 -8.27
CA TRP A 207 5.52 7.97 -8.08
C TRP A 207 4.39 6.94 -8.26
N GLY A 208 4.57 5.92 -9.07
CA GLY A 208 3.59 4.90 -9.44
C GLY A 208 3.78 3.53 -8.81
#